data_dfcabdff33eda0f060cab50e315e497f
#
_entry.id   dfcabdff33eda0f060cab50e315e497f
#
_cell.length_a   1.000
_cell.length_b   1.000
_cell.length_c   1.000
_cell.angle_alpha   90.00
_cell.angle_beta   90.00
_cell.angle_gamma   90.00
#
_symmetry.space_group_name_H-M   'P 1'
#
loop_
_entity.id
_entity.type
_entity.pdbx_description
1 polymer ?
#
loop_
_entity_poly.entity_id
_entity_poly.type
_entity_poly.pdbx_seq_one_letter_code
_entity_poly.pdbx_strand_id
1 'polypeptide(L)'
;FSVENWERPNDEVNTLMNLLIDSLKDEFEDIFQNNIKLNAVGELSSLPVQVQKELFKIIEETKDNSGMVLTLALSYGGKQEIFKAIKEISNKVKNDIICIDNFDDSLINDHLYTRNLPDVDLLIRTGGEQRISNFLLWQIAYAELYFTDIYWPDFSDNDFIKAIVEYQNRERRFGKTSKQL
;
A
#
# COMPACT_ATOMS: atom_id res chain seq x y z
N PHE A 1 -2.64 -6.77 -5.23
CA PHE A 1 -2.09 -7.51 -6.39
C PHE A 1 -0.64 -7.10 -6.60
N SER A 2 0.30 -8.05 -6.51
CA SER A 2 1.73 -7.78 -6.60
C SER A 2 2.26 -7.88 -8.05
N VAL A 3 3.45 -7.32 -8.29
CA VAL A 3 4.13 -7.46 -9.59
C VAL A 3 4.44 -8.91 -9.92
N GLU A 4 4.71 -9.76 -8.91
CA GLU A 4 4.96 -11.19 -9.11
C GLU A 4 3.70 -11.95 -9.55
N ASN A 5 2.51 -11.43 -9.28
CA ASN A 5 1.27 -12.08 -9.71
C ASN A 5 1.07 -12.06 -11.23
N TRP A 6 1.77 -11.20 -11.96
CA TRP A 6 1.73 -11.21 -13.44
C TRP A 6 2.34 -12.48 -14.05
N GLU A 7 3.18 -13.21 -13.29
CA GLU A 7 3.78 -14.47 -13.73
C GLU A 7 2.83 -15.68 -13.59
N ARG A 8 1.64 -15.48 -12.99
CA ARG A 8 0.62 -16.51 -12.87
C ARG A 8 -0.04 -16.83 -14.22
N PRO A 9 -0.73 -17.98 -14.35
CA PRO A 9 -1.48 -18.29 -15.56
C PRO A 9 -2.43 -17.15 -15.98
N ASN A 10 -2.50 -16.86 -17.27
CA ASN A 10 -3.27 -15.74 -17.81
C ASN A 10 -4.76 -15.78 -17.40
N ASP A 11 -5.35 -16.98 -17.34
CA ASP A 11 -6.75 -17.15 -16.94
C ASP A 11 -6.98 -16.73 -15.48
N GLU A 12 -6.03 -17.03 -14.60
CA GLU A 12 -6.08 -16.59 -13.21
C GLU A 12 -5.95 -15.07 -13.11
N VAL A 13 -4.98 -14.48 -13.81
CA VAL A 13 -4.78 -13.03 -13.84
C VAL A 13 -6.02 -12.31 -14.38
N ASN A 14 -6.61 -12.79 -15.48
CA ASN A 14 -7.82 -12.22 -16.07
C ASN A 14 -9.01 -12.32 -15.08
N THR A 15 -9.15 -13.44 -14.39
CA THR A 15 -10.20 -13.62 -13.38
C THR A 15 -10.04 -12.62 -12.24
N LEU A 16 -8.82 -12.42 -11.72
CA LEU A 16 -8.53 -11.44 -10.67
C LEU A 16 -8.80 -10.00 -11.12
N MET A 17 -8.47 -9.66 -12.38
CA MET A 17 -8.74 -8.33 -12.92
C MET A 17 -10.25 -8.07 -13.08
N ASN A 18 -11.03 -9.06 -13.53
CA ASN A 18 -12.47 -8.95 -13.59
C ASN A 18 -13.10 -8.81 -12.21
N LEU A 19 -12.65 -9.64 -11.25
CA LEU A 19 -13.09 -9.54 -9.86
C LEU A 19 -12.81 -8.15 -9.26
N LEU A 20 -11.65 -7.56 -9.57
CA LEU A 20 -11.32 -6.21 -9.11
C LEU A 20 -12.30 -5.17 -9.69
N ILE A 21 -12.66 -5.27 -11.00
CA ILE A 21 -13.64 -4.37 -11.61
C ILE A 21 -15.01 -4.51 -10.95
N ASP A 22 -15.46 -5.74 -10.73
CA ASP A 22 -16.76 -6.01 -10.14
C ASP A 22 -16.79 -5.50 -8.68
N SER A 23 -15.77 -5.81 -7.89
CA SER A 23 -15.66 -5.30 -6.51
C SER A 23 -15.63 -3.76 -6.45
N LEU A 24 -14.90 -3.10 -7.36
CA LEU A 24 -14.87 -1.64 -7.41
C LEU A 24 -16.25 -1.02 -7.68
N LYS A 25 -17.08 -1.69 -8.51
CA LYS A 25 -18.43 -1.22 -8.80
C LYS A 25 -19.41 -1.51 -7.68
N ASP A 26 -19.33 -2.71 -7.10
CA ASP A 26 -20.25 -3.17 -6.06
C ASP A 26 -20.06 -2.39 -4.76
N GLU A 27 -18.79 -2.07 -4.40
CA GLU A 27 -18.46 -1.38 -3.17
C GLU A 27 -18.45 0.17 -3.30
N PHE A 28 -18.66 0.70 -4.51
CA PHE A 28 -18.54 2.15 -4.74
C PHE A 28 -19.50 2.96 -3.88
N GLU A 29 -20.77 2.57 -3.81
CA GLU A 29 -21.78 3.30 -3.06
C GLU A 29 -21.44 3.33 -1.56
N ASP A 30 -20.99 2.21 -1.00
CA ASP A 30 -20.57 2.12 0.40
C ASP A 30 -19.33 2.97 0.68
N ILE A 31 -18.34 2.95 -0.20
CA ILE A 31 -17.15 3.80 -0.11
C ILE A 31 -17.54 5.28 -0.09
N PHE A 32 -18.43 5.69 -1.01
CA PHE A 32 -18.84 7.08 -1.15
C PHE A 32 -19.68 7.56 0.05
N GLN A 33 -20.69 6.78 0.46
CA GLN A 33 -21.60 7.15 1.57
C GLN A 33 -20.89 7.17 2.92
N ASN A 34 -19.88 6.31 3.13
CA ASN A 34 -19.08 6.31 4.34
C ASN A 34 -17.94 7.33 4.35
N ASN A 35 -17.94 8.27 3.40
CA ASN A 35 -16.94 9.34 3.31
C ASN A 35 -15.50 8.78 3.20
N ILE A 36 -15.32 7.62 2.53
CA ILE A 36 -14.01 6.99 2.33
C ILE A 36 -13.40 7.55 1.03
N LYS A 37 -12.14 7.96 1.10
CA LYS A 37 -11.36 8.36 -0.06
C LYS A 37 -10.61 7.16 -0.62
N LEU A 38 -10.93 6.76 -1.86
CA LEU A 38 -10.17 5.71 -2.53
C LEU A 38 -8.86 6.26 -3.09
N ASN A 39 -7.80 5.49 -2.94
CA ASN A 39 -6.48 5.73 -3.49
C ASN A 39 -5.89 4.43 -4.05
N ALA A 40 -4.89 4.52 -4.91
CA ALA A 40 -4.15 3.35 -5.38
C ALA A 40 -2.67 3.65 -5.54
N VAL A 41 -1.83 2.64 -5.26
CA VAL A 41 -0.37 2.70 -5.38
C VAL A 41 0.16 1.50 -6.15
N GLY A 42 1.28 1.68 -6.85
CA GLY A 42 1.93 0.66 -7.67
C GLY A 42 2.07 1.08 -9.14
N GLU A 43 2.41 0.14 -10.00
CA GLU A 43 2.55 0.39 -11.44
C GLU A 43 1.17 0.29 -12.14
N LEU A 44 0.32 1.29 -11.90
CA LEU A 44 -1.08 1.30 -12.36
C LEU A 44 -1.21 1.28 -13.88
N SER A 45 -0.19 1.75 -14.61
CA SER A 45 -0.15 1.73 -16.08
C SER A 45 -0.05 0.31 -16.66
N SER A 46 0.38 -0.67 -15.86
CA SER A 46 0.44 -2.08 -16.26
C SER A 46 -0.91 -2.82 -16.17
N LEU A 47 -1.89 -2.22 -15.50
CA LEU A 47 -3.23 -2.80 -15.40
C LEU A 47 -3.97 -2.75 -16.74
N PRO A 48 -4.91 -3.66 -17.02
CA PRO A 48 -5.77 -3.57 -18.18
C PRO A 48 -6.50 -2.21 -18.23
N VAL A 49 -6.67 -1.65 -19.42
CA VAL A 49 -7.26 -0.31 -19.63
C VAL A 49 -8.64 -0.18 -18.96
N GLN A 50 -9.41 -1.24 -18.94
CA GLN A 50 -10.75 -1.24 -18.34
C GLN A 50 -10.68 -1.13 -16.80
N VAL A 51 -9.72 -1.81 -16.19
CA VAL A 51 -9.44 -1.68 -14.73
C VAL A 51 -9.00 -0.26 -14.40
N GLN A 52 -8.05 0.28 -15.17
CA GLN A 52 -7.59 1.66 -14.98
C GLN A 52 -8.75 2.66 -15.03
N LYS A 53 -9.63 2.51 -16.03
CA LYS A 53 -10.78 3.42 -16.22
C LYS A 53 -11.72 3.42 -15.01
N GLU A 54 -12.13 2.25 -14.52
CA GLU A 54 -13.03 2.15 -13.37
C GLU A 54 -12.34 2.63 -12.09
N LEU A 55 -11.07 2.23 -11.86
CA LEU A 55 -10.30 2.66 -10.71
C LEU A 55 -10.15 4.18 -10.64
N PHE A 56 -9.70 4.81 -11.72
CA PHE A 56 -9.51 6.27 -11.74
C PHE A 56 -10.83 7.04 -11.67
N LYS A 57 -11.92 6.49 -12.19
CA LYS A 57 -13.25 7.06 -12.03
C LYS A 57 -13.63 7.15 -10.55
N ILE A 58 -13.49 6.06 -9.79
CA ILE A 58 -13.85 6.03 -8.36
C ILE A 58 -12.90 6.91 -7.52
N ILE A 59 -11.61 6.89 -7.83
CA ILE A 59 -10.64 7.78 -7.19
C ILE A 59 -11.05 9.25 -7.37
N GLU A 60 -11.45 9.66 -8.57
CA GLU A 60 -11.90 11.03 -8.85
C GLU A 60 -13.21 11.36 -8.15
N GLU A 61 -14.17 10.43 -8.15
CA GLU A 61 -15.48 10.64 -7.49
C GLU A 61 -15.38 10.73 -5.97
N THR A 62 -14.37 10.08 -5.37
CA THR A 62 -14.13 10.09 -3.91
C THR A 62 -13.04 11.05 -3.45
N LYS A 63 -12.45 11.84 -4.34
CA LYS A 63 -11.28 12.69 -4.03
C LYS A 63 -11.53 13.73 -2.93
N ASP A 64 -12.76 14.22 -2.81
CA ASP A 64 -13.17 15.23 -1.85
C ASP A 64 -13.64 14.62 -0.51
N ASN A 65 -13.72 13.28 -0.42
CA ASN A 65 -14.02 12.61 0.83
C ASN A 65 -12.89 12.84 1.85
N SER A 66 -13.26 13.12 3.08
CA SER A 66 -12.36 13.54 4.17
C SER A 66 -12.22 12.54 5.31
N GLY A 67 -12.87 11.39 5.20
CA GLY A 67 -12.82 10.31 6.19
C GLY A 67 -11.58 9.42 6.01
N MET A 68 -11.75 8.12 6.16
CA MET A 68 -10.67 7.15 5.98
C MET A 68 -10.14 7.16 4.54
N VAL A 69 -8.84 7.01 4.39
CA VAL A 69 -8.21 6.76 3.07
C VAL A 69 -7.99 5.26 2.91
N LEU A 70 -8.71 4.65 1.96
CA LEU A 70 -8.50 3.27 1.53
C LEU A 70 -7.53 3.26 0.35
N THR A 71 -6.36 2.65 0.50
CA THR A 71 -5.36 2.58 -0.56
C THR A 71 -5.18 1.15 -1.06
N LEU A 72 -5.43 0.92 -2.34
CA LEU A 72 -5.22 -0.37 -2.99
C LEU A 72 -3.79 -0.46 -3.55
N ALA A 73 -3.03 -1.48 -3.16
CA ALA A 73 -1.73 -1.78 -3.74
C ALA A 73 -1.91 -2.71 -4.96
N LEU A 74 -1.78 -2.15 -6.18
CA LEU A 74 -2.06 -2.82 -7.44
C LEU A 74 -0.82 -2.83 -8.33
N SER A 75 -0.44 -4.01 -8.83
CA SER A 75 0.85 -4.20 -9.52
C SER A 75 2.01 -3.59 -8.72
N TYR A 76 2.01 -3.89 -7.42
CA TYR A 76 2.92 -3.29 -6.46
C TYR A 76 4.03 -4.28 -6.06
N GLY A 77 5.23 -3.76 -5.86
CA GLY A 77 6.35 -4.45 -5.23
C GLY A 77 7.33 -3.44 -4.64
N GLY A 78 7.73 -3.64 -3.40
CA GLY A 78 8.59 -2.70 -2.67
C GLY A 78 9.96 -2.51 -3.32
N LYS A 79 10.59 -3.57 -3.83
CA LYS A 79 11.85 -3.45 -4.59
C LYS A 79 11.68 -2.63 -5.86
N GLN A 80 10.59 -2.83 -6.60
CA GLN A 80 10.31 -2.12 -7.84
C GLN A 80 10.03 -0.64 -7.58
N GLU A 81 9.30 -0.33 -6.51
CA GLU A 81 9.05 1.04 -6.06
C GLU A 81 10.36 1.77 -5.73
N ILE A 82 11.20 1.18 -4.89
CA ILE A 82 12.51 1.74 -4.51
C ILE A 82 13.40 1.93 -5.76
N PHE A 83 13.44 0.93 -6.64
CA PHE A 83 14.22 1.02 -7.88
C PHE A 83 13.73 2.16 -8.78
N LYS A 84 12.42 2.35 -8.90
CA LYS A 84 11.82 3.46 -9.64
C LYS A 84 12.20 4.81 -9.02
N ALA A 85 12.09 4.95 -7.70
CA ALA A 85 12.48 6.16 -6.98
C ALA A 85 13.96 6.51 -7.24
N ILE A 86 14.86 5.53 -7.11
CA ILE A 86 16.29 5.72 -7.41
C ILE A 86 16.50 6.20 -8.84
N LYS A 87 15.82 5.59 -9.81
CA LYS A 87 15.93 5.96 -11.22
C LYS A 87 15.44 7.38 -11.50
N GLU A 88 14.31 7.76 -10.91
CA GLU A 88 13.74 9.11 -11.06
C GLU A 88 14.65 10.16 -10.44
N ILE A 89 15.16 9.94 -9.23
CA ILE A 89 16.09 10.84 -8.54
C ILE A 89 17.38 10.96 -9.34
N SER A 90 17.96 9.84 -9.80
CA SER A 90 19.18 9.84 -10.60
C SER A 90 19.03 10.65 -11.88
N ASN A 91 17.88 10.57 -12.55
CA ASN A 91 17.60 11.38 -13.74
C ASN A 91 17.47 12.87 -13.38
N LYS A 92 16.88 13.22 -12.25
CA LYS A 92 16.76 14.61 -11.78
C LYS A 92 18.13 15.19 -11.41
N VAL A 93 19.00 14.41 -10.77
CA VAL A 93 20.40 14.80 -10.49
C VAL A 93 21.18 14.99 -11.78
N LYS A 94 21.08 14.06 -12.73
CA LYS A 94 21.75 14.17 -14.03
C LYS A 94 21.37 15.42 -14.83
N ASN A 95 20.14 15.92 -14.64
CA ASN A 95 19.61 17.09 -15.31
C ASN A 95 19.69 18.38 -14.45
N ASP A 96 20.52 18.37 -13.41
CA ASP A 96 20.74 19.51 -12.48
C ASP A 96 19.45 20.05 -11.82
N ILE A 97 18.40 19.21 -11.72
CA ILE A 97 17.14 19.57 -11.04
C ILE A 97 17.27 19.38 -9.53
N ILE A 98 18.04 18.40 -9.09
CA ILE A 98 18.34 18.10 -7.67
C ILE A 98 19.85 18.08 -7.49
N CYS A 99 20.35 18.79 -6.47
CA CYS A 99 21.73 18.68 -6.04
C CYS A 99 21.92 17.41 -5.21
N ILE A 100 23.00 16.65 -5.48
CA ILE A 100 23.32 15.43 -4.73
C ILE A 100 23.54 15.69 -3.25
N ASP A 101 24.01 16.89 -2.88
CA ASP A 101 24.22 17.28 -1.47
C ASP A 101 22.93 17.41 -0.67
N ASN A 102 21.77 17.48 -1.35
CA ASN A 102 20.44 17.54 -0.73
C ASN A 102 19.77 16.15 -0.64
N PHE A 103 20.55 15.08 -0.75
CA PHE A 103 20.01 13.72 -0.71
C PHE A 103 19.76 13.30 0.73
N ASP A 104 18.50 13.12 1.09
CA ASP A 104 18.02 12.68 2.40
C ASP A 104 16.83 11.70 2.30
N ASP A 105 16.37 11.21 3.44
CA ASP A 105 15.23 10.28 3.50
C ASP A 105 13.94 10.90 2.95
N SER A 106 13.75 12.22 3.11
CA SER A 106 12.54 12.90 2.62
C SER A 106 12.52 12.89 1.09
N LEU A 107 13.66 13.06 0.44
CA LEU A 107 13.76 12.99 -1.01
C LEU A 107 13.36 11.59 -1.54
N ILE A 108 13.74 10.52 -0.83
CA ILE A 108 13.30 9.17 -1.21
C ILE A 108 11.79 9.05 -1.04
N ASN A 109 11.26 9.44 0.11
CA ASN A 109 9.83 9.38 0.41
C ASN A 109 8.98 10.10 -0.66
N ASP A 110 9.42 11.26 -1.13
CA ASP A 110 8.74 12.06 -2.17
C ASP A 110 8.69 11.37 -3.54
N HIS A 111 9.52 10.34 -3.76
CA HIS A 111 9.57 9.58 -5.01
C HIS A 111 8.96 8.18 -4.90
N LEU A 112 8.50 7.77 -3.71
CA LEU A 112 7.75 6.52 -3.55
C LEU A 112 6.30 6.67 -4.05
N TYR A 113 5.67 5.55 -4.38
CA TYR A 113 4.23 5.52 -4.68
C TYR A 113 3.38 6.02 -3.50
N THR A 114 3.89 5.82 -2.28
CA THR A 114 3.23 6.15 -1.01
C THR A 114 3.51 7.57 -0.51
N ARG A 115 4.15 8.43 -1.30
CA ARG A 115 4.60 9.80 -0.89
C ARG A 115 3.56 10.68 -0.20
N ASN A 116 2.28 10.42 -0.43
CA ASN A 116 1.18 11.17 0.18
C ASN A 116 0.45 10.38 1.29
N LEU A 117 1.01 9.28 1.72
CA LEU A 117 0.48 8.44 2.79
C LEU A 117 1.35 8.58 4.05
N PRO A 118 0.77 8.41 5.24
CA PRO A 118 1.56 8.34 6.47
C PRO A 118 2.43 7.08 6.49
N ASP A 119 3.42 7.05 7.36
CA ASP A 119 4.18 5.84 7.67
C ASP A 119 3.28 4.73 8.19
N VAL A 120 3.69 3.49 7.97
CA VAL A 120 2.92 2.32 8.42
C VAL A 120 3.15 2.10 9.91
N ASP A 121 2.09 2.16 10.69
CA ASP A 121 2.13 1.84 12.12
C ASP A 121 1.95 0.36 12.41
N LEU A 122 1.04 -0.30 11.71
CA LEU A 122 0.71 -1.71 11.90
C LEU A 122 0.59 -2.41 10.55
N LEU A 123 1.32 -3.51 10.39
CA LEU A 123 1.15 -4.44 9.28
C LEU A 123 0.50 -5.72 9.80
N ILE A 124 -0.67 -6.06 9.22
CA ILE A 124 -1.38 -7.31 9.52
C ILE A 124 -1.18 -8.25 8.34
N ARG A 125 -0.70 -9.47 8.61
CA ARG A 125 -0.62 -10.54 7.62
C ARG A 125 -1.42 -11.75 8.08
N THR A 126 -2.37 -12.15 7.27
CA THR A 126 -3.24 -13.31 7.44
C THR A 126 -2.66 -14.54 6.72
N GLY A 127 -3.21 -15.75 7.01
CA GLY A 127 -2.88 -16.98 6.30
C GLY A 127 -1.65 -17.73 6.82
N GLY A 128 -1.18 -17.47 8.05
CA GLY A 128 -0.13 -18.23 8.73
C GLY A 128 1.30 -17.99 8.26
N GLU A 129 1.50 -17.15 7.23
CA GLU A 129 2.82 -16.91 6.67
C GLU A 129 3.54 -15.76 7.37
N GLN A 130 4.77 -16.00 7.85
CA GLN A 130 5.56 -15.05 8.63
C GLN A 130 6.67 -14.41 7.77
N ARG A 131 6.27 -13.73 6.70
CA ARG A 131 7.16 -13.01 5.77
C ARG A 131 6.47 -11.79 5.18
N ILE A 132 7.25 -10.80 4.72
CA ILE A 132 6.75 -9.54 4.16
C ILE A 132 6.46 -9.66 2.67
N SER A 133 7.14 -10.55 1.96
CA SER A 133 6.95 -10.84 0.53
C SER A 133 6.94 -9.58 -0.35
N ASN A 134 7.99 -8.77 -0.23
CA ASN A 134 8.18 -7.57 -1.07
C ASN A 134 7.10 -6.48 -0.90
N PHE A 135 6.35 -6.47 0.21
CA PHE A 135 5.30 -5.50 0.46
C PHE A 135 5.78 -4.35 1.35
N LEU A 136 5.67 -3.10 0.90
CA LEU A 136 5.97 -1.85 1.63
C LEU A 136 7.32 -1.85 2.36
N LEU A 137 8.40 -2.35 1.71
CA LEU A 137 9.71 -2.59 2.34
C LEU A 137 10.31 -1.35 3.02
N TRP A 138 10.13 -0.18 2.43
CA TRP A 138 10.63 1.08 2.98
C TRP A 138 9.74 1.58 4.12
N GLN A 139 8.44 1.53 3.92
CA GLN A 139 7.44 2.14 4.79
C GLN A 139 7.21 1.39 6.10
N ILE A 140 7.57 0.09 6.16
CA ILE A 140 7.40 -0.76 7.34
C ILE A 140 8.63 -0.82 8.24
N ALA A 141 9.64 0.03 8.00
CA ALA A 141 10.91 -0.01 8.74
C ALA A 141 10.73 0.04 10.27
N TYR A 142 9.69 0.72 10.75
CA TYR A 142 9.33 0.83 12.17
C TYR A 142 7.89 0.38 12.46
N ALA A 143 7.25 -0.32 11.52
CA ALA A 143 5.90 -0.84 11.71
C ALA A 143 5.89 -2.00 12.70
N GLU A 144 4.84 -2.08 13.50
CA GLU A 144 4.54 -3.28 14.27
C GLU A 144 3.97 -4.36 13.34
N LEU A 145 4.42 -5.61 13.53
CA LEU A 145 4.00 -6.73 12.70
C LEU A 145 3.06 -7.64 13.48
N TYR A 146 1.90 -7.92 12.90
CA TYR A 146 0.91 -8.86 13.42
C TYR A 146 0.69 -9.98 12.41
N PHE A 147 0.96 -11.21 12.81
CA PHE A 147 0.74 -12.41 11.98
C PHE A 147 -0.37 -13.25 12.58
N THR A 148 -1.26 -13.77 11.74
CA THR A 148 -2.34 -14.67 12.16
C THR A 148 -2.52 -15.82 11.19
N ASP A 149 -2.88 -17.00 11.70
CA ASP A 149 -3.16 -18.19 10.90
C ASP A 149 -4.52 -18.12 10.18
N ILE A 150 -5.37 -17.16 10.55
CA ILE A 150 -6.69 -16.96 9.95
C ILE A 150 -6.52 -16.56 8.49
N TYR A 151 -7.20 -17.24 7.57
CA TYR A 151 -7.23 -16.86 6.16
C TYR A 151 -8.05 -15.59 5.93
N TRP A 152 -7.68 -14.82 4.91
CA TRP A 152 -8.33 -13.54 4.62
C TRP A 152 -9.86 -13.60 4.55
N PRO A 153 -10.50 -14.61 3.89
CA PRO A 153 -11.97 -14.69 3.85
C PRO A 153 -12.63 -14.90 5.22
N ASP A 154 -11.89 -15.45 6.20
CA ASP A 154 -12.38 -15.73 7.55
C ASP A 154 -11.95 -14.67 8.57
N PHE A 155 -11.14 -13.69 8.15
CA PHE A 155 -10.64 -12.61 9.02
C PHE A 155 -11.75 -11.61 9.32
N SER A 156 -12.28 -11.66 10.53
CA SER A 156 -13.44 -10.89 10.97
C SER A 156 -13.06 -9.53 11.59
N ASP A 157 -14.08 -8.68 11.80
CA ASP A 157 -13.94 -7.43 12.56
C ASP A 157 -13.36 -7.66 13.95
N ASN A 158 -13.75 -8.75 14.62
CA ASN A 158 -13.20 -9.10 15.93
C ASN A 158 -11.70 -9.42 15.86
N ASP A 159 -11.24 -10.05 14.78
CA ASP A 159 -9.83 -10.37 14.61
C ASP A 159 -9.02 -9.10 14.28
N PHE A 160 -9.60 -8.18 13.52
CA PHE A 160 -9.04 -6.86 13.30
C PHE A 160 -8.91 -6.06 14.60
N ILE A 161 -9.96 -6.04 15.42
CA ILE A 161 -9.94 -5.38 16.75
C ILE A 161 -8.87 -6.00 17.65
N LYS A 162 -8.71 -7.33 17.66
CA LYS A 162 -7.64 -8.00 18.43
C LYS A 162 -6.25 -7.52 17.98
N ALA A 163 -6.01 -7.41 16.67
CA ALA A 163 -4.74 -6.91 16.16
C ALA A 163 -4.46 -5.47 16.63
N ILE A 164 -5.48 -4.59 16.62
CA ILE A 164 -5.37 -3.22 17.12
C ILE A 164 -5.09 -3.20 18.63
N VAL A 165 -5.81 -3.99 19.43
CA VAL A 165 -5.59 -4.06 20.89
C VAL A 165 -4.19 -4.56 21.21
N GLU A 166 -3.68 -5.56 20.47
CA GLU A 166 -2.31 -6.03 20.62
C GLU A 166 -1.30 -4.94 20.29
N TYR A 167 -1.51 -4.23 19.17
CA TYR A 167 -0.69 -3.08 18.79
C TYR A 167 -0.66 -2.01 19.90
N GLN A 168 -1.80 -1.65 20.46
CA GLN A 168 -1.90 -0.64 21.52
C GLN A 168 -1.14 -1.01 22.80
N ASN A 169 -0.96 -2.32 23.06
CA ASN A 169 -0.22 -2.82 24.22
C ASN A 169 1.30 -2.90 23.99
N ARG A 170 1.79 -2.62 22.78
CA ARG A 170 3.22 -2.64 22.46
C ARG A 170 3.89 -1.31 22.79
N GLU A 171 5.10 -1.37 23.30
CA GLU A 171 5.93 -0.20 23.52
C GLU A 171 6.75 0.09 22.27
N ARG A 172 6.46 1.19 21.57
CA ARG A 172 7.17 1.63 20.36
C ARG A 172 8.36 2.51 20.76
N ARG A 173 9.56 2.01 20.59
CA ARG A 173 10.78 2.64 21.10
C ARG A 173 11.55 3.48 20.09
N PHE A 174 11.38 3.25 18.81
CA PHE A 174 12.08 3.95 17.73
C PHE A 174 13.60 4.08 17.97
N GLY A 175 14.23 2.99 18.40
CA GLY A 175 15.67 2.95 18.74
C GLY A 175 16.05 3.53 20.10
N LYS A 176 15.11 4.00 20.92
CA LYS A 176 15.32 4.50 22.28
C LYS A 176 15.15 3.39 23.32
N THR A 177 15.64 3.62 24.53
CA THR A 177 15.34 2.77 25.68
C THR A 177 14.02 3.18 26.34
N SER A 178 13.34 2.27 27.08
CA SER A 178 12.10 2.58 27.80
C SER A 178 12.19 3.75 28.78
N LYS A 179 13.42 4.10 29.24
CA LYS A 179 13.67 5.25 30.12
C LYS A 179 13.78 6.59 29.36
N GLN A 180 13.80 6.56 28.02
CA GLN A 180 13.95 7.75 27.17
C GLN A 180 12.63 8.11 26.45
N LEU A 181 11.58 7.30 26.63
CA LEU A 181 10.21 7.57 26.23
C LEU A 181 9.49 8.32 27.33
#